data_583a85737bc848ccd1197c0cbb517048
#
_entry.id   583a85737bc848ccd1197c0cbb517048
#
_cell.length_a   1.000
_cell.length_b   1.000
_cell.length_c   1.000
_cell.angle_alpha   90.00
_cell.angle_beta   90.00
_cell.angle_gamma   90.00
#
_symmetry.space_group_name_H-M   'P 1'
#
loop_
_entity.id
_entity.type
_entity.pdbx_description
1 polymer ?
#
loop_
_entity_poly.entity_id
_entity_poly.type
_entity_poly.pdbx_seq_one_letter_code
_entity_poly.pdbx_strand_id
1 'polypeptide(L)'
;MAEIVWTGPAIGDLDAIADYIALDNPNAAAELVRRVFGHVEQLKAHPESGSKPLELKKSRYRQIVQPPCRIFYRYDGKRVLILHVMRSEGLLRKGRLAGRERKTP
;
A
#
# COMPACT_ATOMS: atom_id res chain seq x y z
N MET A 1 13.18 11.59 9.60
CA MET A 1 12.53 10.42 8.95
C MET A 1 11.04 10.65 8.81
N ALA A 2 10.45 10.15 7.74
CA ALA A 2 9.01 10.24 7.57
C ALA A 2 8.29 9.32 8.57
N GLU A 3 7.09 9.73 8.97
CA GLU A 3 6.22 8.91 9.79
C GLU A 3 5.35 8.05 8.87
N ILE A 4 5.25 6.76 9.17
CA ILE A 4 4.38 5.84 8.42
C ILE A 4 3.01 5.79 9.10
N VAL A 5 1.96 6.06 8.33
CA VAL A 5 0.58 5.98 8.80
C VAL A 5 -0.18 4.99 7.93
N TRP A 6 -0.55 3.85 8.51
CA TRP A 6 -1.43 2.89 7.86
C TRP A 6 -2.86 3.32 8.07
N THR A 7 -3.59 3.59 6.99
CA THR A 7 -5.02 3.87 7.11
C THR A 7 -5.77 2.57 7.39
N GLY A 8 -6.92 2.69 8.05
CA GLY A 8 -7.76 1.53 8.32
C GLY A 8 -8.14 0.76 7.07
N PRO A 9 -8.58 1.42 5.98
CA PRO A 9 -8.90 0.73 4.74
C PRO A 9 -7.71 -0.04 4.15
N ALA A 10 -6.49 0.49 4.23
CA ALA A 10 -5.32 -0.22 3.72
C ALA A 10 -5.01 -1.46 4.54
N ILE A 11 -5.12 -1.38 5.87
CA ILE A 11 -4.97 -2.56 6.74
C ILE A 11 -6.04 -3.60 6.37
N GLY A 12 -7.29 -3.17 6.19
CA GLY A 12 -8.37 -4.07 5.80
C GLY A 12 -8.11 -4.76 4.47
N ASP A 13 -7.55 -4.04 3.49
CA ASP A 13 -7.17 -4.63 2.20
C ASP A 13 -6.15 -5.74 2.39
N LEU A 14 -5.10 -5.46 3.16
CA LEU A 14 -4.03 -6.44 3.38
C LEU A 14 -4.56 -7.67 4.13
N ASP A 15 -5.38 -7.45 5.15
CA ASP A 15 -6.00 -8.54 5.89
C ASP A 15 -6.83 -9.44 4.98
N ALA A 16 -7.63 -8.85 4.10
CA ALA A 16 -8.47 -9.63 3.18
C ALA A 16 -7.63 -10.47 2.22
N ILE A 17 -6.54 -9.91 1.69
CA ILE A 17 -5.62 -10.64 0.80
C ILE A 17 -4.94 -11.77 1.56
N ALA A 18 -4.45 -11.49 2.77
CA ALA A 18 -3.76 -12.49 3.59
C ALA A 18 -4.70 -13.62 4.00
N ASP A 19 -5.93 -13.30 4.39
CA ASP A 19 -6.93 -14.29 4.77
C ASP A 19 -7.23 -15.23 3.61
N TYR A 20 -7.36 -14.69 2.40
CA TYR A 20 -7.59 -15.50 1.21
C TYR A 20 -6.43 -16.49 0.95
N ILE A 21 -5.19 -15.99 1.04
CA ILE A 21 -4.01 -16.85 0.86
C ILE A 21 -3.93 -17.90 1.96
N ALA A 22 -4.31 -17.54 3.19
CA ALA A 22 -4.23 -18.45 4.34
C ALA A 22 -5.17 -19.65 4.21
N LEU A 23 -6.20 -19.56 3.39
CA LEU A 23 -7.08 -20.70 3.13
C LEU A 23 -6.29 -21.90 2.58
N ASP A 24 -5.30 -21.65 1.75
CA ASP A 24 -4.42 -22.70 1.20
C ASP A 24 -3.11 -22.82 1.95
N ASN A 25 -2.53 -21.70 2.40
CA ASN A 25 -1.18 -21.70 2.95
C ASN A 25 -1.01 -20.59 3.99
N PRO A 26 -1.29 -20.90 5.28
CA PRO A 26 -1.14 -19.93 6.35
C PRO A 26 0.28 -19.34 6.48
N ASN A 27 1.30 -20.15 6.23
CA ASN A 27 2.68 -19.66 6.31
C ASN A 27 2.99 -18.64 5.21
N ALA A 28 2.48 -18.86 4.00
CA ALA A 28 2.65 -17.91 2.90
C ALA A 28 1.94 -16.58 3.20
N ALA A 29 0.77 -16.65 3.82
CA ALA A 29 0.03 -15.45 4.21
C ALA A 29 0.81 -14.64 5.24
N ALA A 30 1.34 -15.29 6.27
CA ALA A 30 2.14 -14.62 7.31
C ALA A 30 3.41 -14.01 6.72
N GLU A 31 4.06 -14.72 5.80
CA GLU A 31 5.26 -14.22 5.13
C GLU A 31 4.98 -12.98 4.29
N LEU A 32 3.86 -12.98 3.56
CA LEU A 32 3.46 -11.82 2.77
C LEU A 32 3.28 -10.59 3.67
N VAL A 33 2.58 -10.74 4.79
CA VAL A 33 2.35 -9.63 5.72
C VAL A 33 3.69 -9.07 6.22
N ARG A 34 4.62 -9.94 6.62
CA ARG A 34 5.95 -9.50 7.07
C ARG A 34 6.68 -8.73 5.97
N ARG A 35 6.64 -9.22 4.73
CA ARG A 35 7.33 -8.57 3.60
C ARG A 35 6.71 -7.22 3.26
N VAL A 36 5.40 -7.13 3.32
CA VAL A 36 4.71 -5.86 3.05
C VAL A 36 5.11 -4.82 4.09
N PHE A 37 5.03 -5.16 5.38
CA PHE A 37 5.42 -4.22 6.44
C PHE A 37 6.90 -3.85 6.35
N GLY A 38 7.77 -4.82 6.08
CA GLY A 38 9.21 -4.56 5.93
C GLY A 38 9.52 -3.63 4.76
N HIS A 39 8.84 -3.82 3.63
CA HIS A 39 9.03 -2.97 2.46
C HIS A 39 8.52 -1.54 2.73
N VAL A 40 7.35 -1.43 3.34
CA VAL A 40 6.78 -0.12 3.71
C VAL A 40 7.69 0.62 4.68
N GLU A 41 8.33 -0.09 5.62
CA GLU A 41 9.20 0.53 6.61
C GLU A 41 10.35 1.31 5.95
N GLN A 42 10.82 0.88 4.77
CA GLN A 42 11.87 1.57 4.04
C GLN A 42 11.46 2.97 3.59
N LEU A 43 10.16 3.24 3.52
CA LEU A 43 9.66 4.56 3.14
C LEU A 43 9.92 5.62 4.21
N LYS A 44 10.28 5.23 5.43
CA LYS A 44 10.70 6.20 6.45
C LYS A 44 11.93 6.98 6.00
N ALA A 45 12.92 6.27 5.47
CA ALA A 45 14.17 6.88 5.00
C ALA A 45 14.08 7.36 3.55
N HIS A 46 13.23 6.71 2.74
CA HIS A 46 13.12 6.97 1.30
C HIS A 46 11.67 7.15 0.88
N PRO A 47 11.00 8.21 1.38
CA PRO A 47 9.55 8.34 1.15
C PRO A 47 9.14 8.55 -0.31
N GLU A 48 10.06 9.00 -1.16
CA GLU A 48 9.77 9.22 -2.57
C GLU A 48 10.31 8.12 -3.48
N SER A 49 10.73 6.99 -2.91
CA SER A 49 11.32 5.90 -3.68
C SER A 49 10.30 5.11 -4.51
N GLY A 50 9.03 5.17 -4.16
CA GLY A 50 8.00 4.49 -4.93
C GLY A 50 7.81 5.12 -6.31
N SER A 51 7.33 4.31 -7.27
CA SER A 51 7.07 4.79 -8.62
C SER A 51 5.66 5.37 -8.73
N LYS A 52 5.43 6.16 -9.78
CA LYS A 52 4.08 6.64 -10.09
C LYS A 52 3.26 5.49 -10.67
N PRO A 53 2.02 5.26 -10.19
CA PRO A 53 1.16 4.25 -10.79
C PRO A 53 0.86 4.59 -12.25
N LEU A 54 0.84 3.57 -13.12
CA LEU A 54 0.54 3.79 -14.54
C LEU A 54 -0.84 4.43 -14.73
N GLU A 55 -1.78 4.09 -13.86
CA GLU A 55 -3.14 4.63 -13.91
C GLU A 55 -3.21 6.11 -13.49
N LEU A 56 -2.19 6.61 -12.77
CA LEU A 56 -2.19 7.95 -12.18
C LEU A 56 -0.82 8.62 -12.31
N LYS A 57 -0.24 8.61 -13.51
CA LYS A 57 1.14 9.09 -13.75
C LYS A 57 1.36 10.54 -13.34
N LYS A 58 0.35 11.38 -13.47
CA LYS A 58 0.47 12.82 -13.18
C LYS A 58 0.01 13.17 -11.77
N SER A 59 -0.32 12.17 -10.96
CA SER A 59 -0.76 12.41 -9.60
C SER A 59 0.40 12.48 -8.63
N ARG A 60 0.08 12.87 -7.40
CA ARG A 60 1.02 12.86 -6.27
C ARG A 60 1.14 11.49 -5.59
N TYR A 61 0.40 10.51 -6.05
CA TYR A 61 0.42 9.16 -5.46
C TYR A 61 1.58 8.35 -6.00
N ARG A 62 2.09 7.47 -5.16
CA ARG A 62 3.17 6.55 -5.51
C ARG A 62 2.79 5.13 -5.11
N GLN A 63 3.52 4.18 -5.65
CA GLN A 63 3.35 2.77 -5.28
C GLN A 63 4.68 2.10 -5.06
N ILE A 64 4.69 1.09 -4.22
CA ILE A 64 5.75 0.09 -4.16
C ILE A 64 5.13 -1.26 -4.49
N VAL A 65 5.93 -2.15 -5.08
CA VAL A 65 5.47 -3.48 -5.44
C VAL A 65 6.14 -4.49 -4.53
N GLN A 66 5.32 -5.23 -3.81
CA GLN A 66 5.75 -6.38 -3.03
C GLN A 66 4.92 -7.56 -3.51
N PRO A 67 5.45 -8.38 -4.45
CA PRO A 67 4.64 -9.44 -5.05
C PRO A 67 3.98 -10.33 -4.01
N PRO A 68 2.70 -10.67 -4.18
CA PRO A 68 1.84 -10.38 -5.32
C PRO A 68 1.02 -9.09 -5.19
N CYS A 69 1.49 -8.11 -4.41
CA CYS A 69 0.73 -6.91 -4.08
C CYS A 69 1.38 -5.64 -4.60
N ARG A 70 0.53 -4.64 -4.80
CA ARG A 70 0.90 -3.24 -5.00
C ARG A 70 0.40 -2.46 -3.79
N ILE A 71 1.25 -1.60 -3.23
CA ILE A 71 0.91 -0.77 -2.08
C ILE A 71 0.97 0.69 -2.52
N PHE A 72 -0.16 1.40 -2.40
CA PHE A 72 -0.28 2.78 -2.83
C PHE A 72 -0.22 3.72 -1.65
N TYR A 73 0.54 4.80 -1.80
CA TYR A 73 0.70 5.76 -0.73
C TYR A 73 0.85 7.19 -1.25
N ARG A 74 0.73 8.12 -0.34
CA ARG A 74 1.06 9.52 -0.57
C ARG A 74 2.03 9.99 0.49
N TYR A 75 3.04 10.72 0.08
CA TYR A 75 3.95 11.40 0.99
C TYR A 75 3.61 12.90 0.98
N ASP A 76 3.30 13.46 2.16
CA ASP A 76 2.90 14.86 2.29
C ASP A 76 4.03 15.78 2.79
N GLY A 77 5.28 15.28 2.80
CA GLY A 77 6.43 16.01 3.31
C GLY A 77 6.79 15.64 4.75
N LYS A 78 5.88 15.03 5.48
CA LYS A 78 6.11 14.55 6.86
C LYS A 78 5.67 13.10 7.05
N ARG A 79 4.52 12.74 6.47
CA ARG A 79 3.91 11.43 6.68
C ARG A 79 3.80 10.69 5.36
N VAL A 80 4.01 9.38 5.45
CA VAL A 80 3.69 8.45 4.38
C VAL A 80 2.35 7.82 4.73
N LEU A 81 1.31 8.19 3.98
CA LEU A 81 -0.05 7.68 4.20
C LEU A 81 -0.25 6.46 3.31
N ILE A 82 -0.35 5.29 3.91
CA ILE A 82 -0.63 4.06 3.16
C ILE A 82 -2.14 3.99 2.93
N LEU A 83 -2.56 4.11 1.68
CA LEU A 83 -3.96 4.30 1.33
C LEU A 83 -4.67 3.05 0.83
N HIS A 84 -3.94 2.17 0.14
CA HIS A 84 -4.57 1.04 -0.52
C HIS A 84 -3.55 -0.07 -0.78
N VAL A 85 -3.98 -1.32 -0.62
CA VAL A 85 -3.21 -2.50 -1.00
C VAL A 85 -4.08 -3.33 -1.92
N MET A 86 -3.53 -3.77 -3.05
CA MET A 86 -4.26 -4.62 -3.98
C MET A 86 -3.32 -5.61 -4.64
N ARG A 87 -3.88 -6.63 -5.26
CA ARG A 87 -3.08 -7.60 -6.00
C ARG A 87 -2.56 -6.94 -7.28
N SER A 88 -1.35 -7.33 -7.68
CA SER A 88 -0.63 -6.68 -8.79
C SER A 88 -1.37 -6.76 -10.12
N GLU A 89 -2.14 -7.83 -10.36
CA GLU A 89 -2.89 -8.01 -11.61
C GLU A 89 -4.15 -7.16 -11.70
N GLY A 90 -4.59 -6.56 -10.60
CA GLY A 90 -5.76 -5.71 -10.60
C GLY A 90 -5.49 -4.32 -11.16
N LEU A 91 -6.54 -3.65 -11.61
CA LEU A 91 -6.47 -2.27 -12.05
C LEU A 91 -6.93 -1.33 -10.96
N LEU A 92 -6.15 -0.28 -10.71
CA LEU A 92 -6.51 0.74 -9.73
C LEU A 92 -7.70 1.54 -10.26
N ARG A 93 -8.78 1.59 -9.48
CA ARG A 93 -9.97 2.33 -9.85
C ARG A 93 -9.76 3.83 -9.68
N LYS A 94 -10.22 4.59 -10.68
CA LYS A 94 -10.18 6.04 -10.63
C LYS A 94 -10.88 6.55 -9.37
N GLY A 95 -10.23 7.48 -8.68
CA GLY A 95 -10.79 8.10 -7.48
C GLY A 95 -10.61 7.31 -6.18
N ARG A 96 -10.12 6.06 -6.23
CA ARG A 96 -9.96 5.24 -5.04
C ARG A 96 -9.02 5.88 -4.02
N LEU A 97 -7.86 6.33 -4.46
CA LEU A 97 -6.86 6.89 -3.55
C LEU A 97 -7.31 8.23 -2.99
N ALA A 98 -7.80 9.11 -3.85
CA ALA A 98 -8.30 10.41 -3.42
C ALA A 98 -9.49 10.27 -2.46
N GLY A 99 -10.39 9.33 -2.73
CA GLY A 99 -11.52 9.05 -1.85
C GLY A 99 -11.10 8.59 -0.46
N ARG A 100 -10.09 7.73 -0.39
CA ARG A 100 -9.57 7.26 0.90
C ARG A 100 -8.81 8.34 1.64
N GLU A 101 -8.05 9.13 0.93
CA GLU A 101 -7.29 10.21 1.54
C GLU A 101 -8.21 11.25 2.19
N ARG A 102 -9.32 11.60 1.53
CA ARG A 102 -10.28 12.55 2.08
C ARG A 102 -10.91 12.07 3.39
N LYS A 103 -10.98 10.76 3.61
CA LYS A 103 -11.56 10.17 4.82
C LYS A 103 -10.53 9.98 5.94
N THR A 104 -9.26 10.26 5.66
CA THR A 104 -8.19 10.13 6.66
C THR A 104 -8.04 11.45 7.42
N PRO A 105 -8.10 11.42 8.77
CA PRO A 105 -7.95 12.62 9.59
C PRO A 105 -6.61 13.33 9.43
#